data_334fdeb1087dcafe4652abdd585d81f8
#
_entry.id   334fdeb1087dcafe4652abdd585d81f8
#
_cell.length_a   1.000
_cell.length_b   1.000
_cell.length_c   1.000
_cell.angle_alpha   90.00
_cell.angle_beta   90.00
_cell.angle_gamma   90.00
#
_symmetry.space_group_name_H-M   'P 1'
#
loop_
_entity.id
_entity.type
_entity.pdbx_description
1 polymer ?
#
loop_
_entity_poly.entity_id
_entity_poly.type
_entity_poly.pdbx_seq_one_letter_code
_entity_poly.pdbx_strand_id
1 'polypeptide(L)'
;PRMEMKEKRMAVHAPTKRVTDILNFLAREGRACTLSEISRGVNSPVSTCSVILRTLVQENFLECSEPAHLYSLGFGVYALSSAFMAPRTVLRSVLSEMHRVVDICGEICELGILDGQDVFYIAKVESQDPIRIVSQVGMRLPACCTATGKALLADFSEEDLHRLYGDTLPTVTAHSLTSFSELASQLQAIREGHLARGLRESSREATSYALPLRFRGSVAASISVSVPLFRMSEEKEEVVGRELRKAKSKIEALMESRGECIVPLNRSGKNITGTYAPRI
;
A
#
# COMPACT_ATOMS: atom_id res chain seq x y z
N PRO A 1 -15.95 30.25 -25.20
CA PRO A 1 -15.12 29.17 -25.68
C PRO A 1 -14.49 28.47 -24.51
N ARG A 2 -15.02 27.31 -24.18
CA ARG A 2 -14.45 26.41 -23.15
C ARG A 2 -13.21 25.79 -23.78
N MET A 3 -12.04 26.14 -23.28
CA MET A 3 -10.82 25.40 -23.55
C MET A 3 -10.91 24.03 -22.84
N GLU A 4 -11.16 22.99 -23.61
CA GLU A 4 -10.90 21.61 -23.22
C GLU A 4 -9.38 21.43 -23.06
N MET A 5 -8.87 21.48 -21.84
CA MET A 5 -7.54 20.99 -21.55
C MET A 5 -7.60 19.45 -21.62
N LYS A 6 -7.38 18.89 -22.81
CA LYS A 6 -6.97 17.50 -22.96
C LYS A 6 -5.64 17.33 -22.22
N GLU A 7 -5.66 16.71 -21.04
CA GLU A 7 -4.43 16.20 -20.42
C GLU A 7 -3.74 15.26 -21.42
N LYS A 8 -2.66 15.76 -21.99
CA LYS A 8 -1.79 14.99 -22.87
C LYS A 8 -1.14 13.92 -22.00
N ARG A 9 -1.69 12.68 -22.01
CA ARG A 9 -1.03 11.52 -21.40
C ARG A 9 0.41 11.49 -21.92
N MET A 10 1.36 11.79 -21.07
CA MET A 10 2.78 11.66 -21.42
C MET A 10 3.04 10.20 -21.81
N ALA A 11 3.59 10.01 -23.00
CA ALA A 11 3.96 8.69 -23.49
C ALA A 11 4.99 8.08 -22.53
N VAL A 12 4.69 6.89 -22.01
CA VAL A 12 5.61 6.15 -21.12
C VAL A 12 6.82 5.72 -21.95
N HIS A 13 8.02 6.07 -21.49
CA HIS A 13 9.25 5.63 -22.12
C HIS A 13 9.45 4.13 -21.89
N ALA A 14 9.20 3.33 -22.93
CA ALA A 14 9.15 1.88 -22.83
C ALA A 14 10.43 1.21 -22.25
N PRO A 15 11.65 1.64 -22.61
CA PRO A 15 12.86 1.08 -21.98
C PRO A 15 12.92 1.30 -20.46
N THR A 16 12.64 2.50 -19.98
CA THR A 16 12.62 2.81 -18.54
C THR A 16 11.56 2.00 -17.82
N LYS A 17 10.36 1.87 -18.43
CA LYS A 17 9.30 1.04 -17.85
C LYS A 17 9.74 -0.41 -17.67
N ARG A 18 10.43 -1.01 -18.65
CA ARG A 18 10.94 -2.38 -18.53
C ARG A 18 11.92 -2.55 -17.37
N VAL A 19 12.79 -1.57 -17.13
CA VAL A 19 13.70 -1.60 -15.97
C VAL A 19 12.90 -1.65 -14.67
N THR A 20 11.91 -0.75 -14.51
CA THR A 20 11.08 -0.74 -13.30
C THR A 20 10.22 -1.99 -13.16
N ASP A 21 9.70 -2.54 -14.27
CA ASP A 21 8.92 -3.79 -14.26
C ASP A 21 9.78 -4.98 -13.76
N ILE A 22 11.04 -5.07 -14.19
CA ILE A 22 11.98 -6.11 -13.74
C ILE A 22 12.26 -5.99 -12.24
N LEU A 23 12.59 -4.78 -11.76
CA LEU A 23 12.84 -4.56 -10.33
C LEU A 23 11.61 -4.89 -9.47
N ASN A 24 10.43 -4.45 -9.90
CA ASN A 24 9.18 -4.76 -9.22
C ASN A 24 8.82 -6.24 -9.26
N PHE A 25 9.10 -6.93 -10.36
CA PHE A 25 8.91 -8.38 -10.47
C PHE A 25 9.76 -9.12 -9.44
N LEU A 26 11.06 -8.85 -9.38
CA LEU A 26 11.98 -9.49 -8.43
C LEU A 26 11.62 -9.17 -6.97
N ALA A 27 11.16 -7.93 -6.71
CA ALA A 27 10.70 -7.54 -5.37
C ALA A 27 9.45 -8.35 -4.95
N ARG A 28 8.51 -8.61 -5.87
CA ARG A 28 7.31 -9.41 -5.59
C ARG A 28 7.62 -10.90 -5.39
N GLU A 29 8.53 -11.45 -6.21
CA GLU A 29 8.94 -12.86 -6.09
C GLU A 29 9.66 -13.14 -4.76
N GLY A 30 10.42 -12.17 -4.22
CA GLY A 30 11.16 -12.32 -2.97
C GLY A 30 12.21 -13.43 -2.98
N ARG A 31 12.56 -13.95 -4.16
CA ARG A 31 13.54 -15.00 -4.40
C ARG A 31 14.38 -14.70 -5.65
N ALA A 32 15.49 -15.40 -5.77
CA ALA A 32 16.25 -15.36 -7.02
C ALA A 32 15.50 -16.05 -8.17
N CYS A 33 15.54 -15.43 -9.37
CA CYS A 33 14.83 -15.86 -10.56
C CYS A 33 15.76 -16.00 -11.76
N THR A 34 15.45 -16.94 -12.66
CA THR A 34 16.16 -17.06 -13.94
C THR A 34 15.75 -15.97 -14.93
N LEU A 35 16.62 -15.70 -15.94
CA LEU A 35 16.28 -14.80 -17.04
C LEU A 35 14.94 -15.14 -17.72
N SER A 36 14.64 -16.43 -17.87
CA SER A 36 13.40 -16.91 -18.51
C SER A 36 12.16 -16.64 -17.66
N GLU A 37 12.24 -16.79 -16.33
CA GLU A 37 11.16 -16.45 -15.41
C GLU A 37 10.90 -14.93 -15.43
N ILE A 38 11.95 -14.12 -15.37
CA ILE A 38 11.85 -12.66 -15.43
C ILE A 38 11.22 -12.21 -16.75
N SER A 39 11.73 -12.70 -17.88
CA SER A 39 11.22 -12.38 -19.23
C SER A 39 9.72 -12.67 -19.36
N ARG A 40 9.27 -13.82 -18.86
CA ARG A 40 7.86 -14.21 -18.83
C ARG A 40 7.06 -13.33 -17.88
N GLY A 41 7.57 -13.08 -16.67
CA GLY A 41 6.89 -12.30 -15.63
C GLY A 41 6.67 -10.83 -15.99
N VAL A 42 7.58 -10.24 -16.81
CA VAL A 42 7.44 -8.85 -17.28
C VAL A 42 6.94 -8.74 -18.73
N ASN A 43 6.57 -9.86 -19.37
CA ASN A 43 6.11 -9.92 -20.75
C ASN A 43 7.04 -9.17 -21.72
N SER A 44 8.35 -9.44 -21.63
CA SER A 44 9.38 -8.79 -22.45
C SER A 44 10.31 -9.83 -23.08
N PRO A 45 10.84 -9.59 -24.31
CA PRO A 45 11.75 -10.51 -24.96
C PRO A 45 12.99 -10.83 -24.11
N VAL A 46 13.43 -12.09 -24.12
CA VAL A 46 14.61 -12.57 -23.39
C VAL A 46 15.86 -11.75 -23.72
N SER A 47 16.07 -11.41 -25.00
CA SER A 47 17.19 -10.58 -25.44
C SER A 47 17.19 -9.19 -24.80
N THR A 48 16.02 -8.56 -24.70
CA THR A 48 15.87 -7.25 -24.06
C THR A 48 16.14 -7.35 -22.56
N CYS A 49 15.54 -8.36 -21.89
CA CYS A 49 15.76 -8.59 -20.46
C CYS A 49 17.24 -8.86 -20.16
N SER A 50 17.93 -9.67 -20.96
CA SER A 50 19.35 -9.98 -20.78
C SER A 50 20.24 -8.73 -20.75
N VAL A 51 20.00 -7.76 -21.64
CA VAL A 51 20.76 -6.50 -21.66
C VAL A 51 20.50 -5.67 -20.42
N ILE A 52 19.20 -5.54 -20.05
CA ILE A 52 18.80 -4.77 -18.85
C ILE A 52 19.40 -5.42 -17.58
N LEU A 53 19.28 -6.73 -17.43
CA LEU A 53 19.78 -7.45 -16.25
C LEU A 53 21.30 -7.29 -16.09
N ARG A 54 22.08 -7.40 -17.19
CA ARG A 54 23.54 -7.14 -17.15
C ARG A 54 23.86 -5.73 -16.66
N THR A 55 23.16 -4.73 -17.17
CA THR A 55 23.34 -3.35 -16.73
C THR A 55 23.00 -3.18 -15.25
N LEU A 56 21.87 -3.75 -14.80
CA LEU A 56 21.46 -3.66 -13.40
C LEU A 56 22.43 -4.37 -12.45
N VAL A 57 23.06 -5.48 -12.89
CA VAL A 57 24.12 -6.15 -12.14
C VAL A 57 25.38 -5.26 -12.07
N GLN A 58 25.82 -4.66 -13.19
CA GLN A 58 26.96 -3.73 -13.21
C GLN A 58 26.74 -2.52 -12.30
N GLU A 59 25.51 -2.01 -12.22
CA GLU A 59 25.13 -0.89 -11.36
C GLU A 59 24.76 -1.32 -9.91
N ASN A 60 24.99 -2.59 -9.55
CA ASN A 60 24.71 -3.17 -8.23
C ASN A 60 23.22 -3.15 -7.80
N PHE A 61 22.28 -2.91 -8.72
CA PHE A 61 20.84 -3.03 -8.44
C PHE A 61 20.38 -4.47 -8.39
N LEU A 62 21.09 -5.36 -9.09
CA LEU A 62 20.88 -6.80 -9.05
C LEU A 62 22.18 -7.50 -8.70
N GLU A 63 22.03 -8.74 -8.20
CA GLU A 63 23.06 -9.73 -8.05
C GLU A 63 22.77 -10.90 -8.98
N CYS A 64 23.81 -11.56 -9.50
CA CYS A 64 23.69 -12.76 -10.32
C CYS A 64 24.53 -13.85 -9.67
N SER A 65 23.89 -14.95 -9.28
CA SER A 65 24.61 -16.11 -8.69
C SER A 65 24.99 -17.13 -9.76
N GLU A 66 26.25 -17.52 -9.77
CA GLU A 66 26.80 -18.59 -10.60
C GLU A 66 26.70 -19.94 -9.86
N PRO A 67 26.61 -21.08 -10.56
CA PRO A 67 26.57 -21.24 -12.03
C PRO A 67 25.14 -21.16 -12.61
N ALA A 68 24.11 -21.02 -11.80
CA ALA A 68 22.72 -21.11 -12.22
C ALA A 68 22.16 -19.83 -12.88
N HIS A 69 22.94 -18.75 -12.94
CA HIS A 69 22.52 -17.44 -13.46
C HIS A 69 21.18 -16.97 -12.89
N LEU A 70 21.05 -17.03 -11.57
CA LEU A 70 19.87 -16.56 -10.85
C LEU A 70 20.05 -15.10 -10.45
N TYR A 71 19.06 -14.26 -10.74
CA TYR A 71 19.04 -12.82 -10.47
C TYR A 71 18.21 -12.53 -9.25
N SER A 72 18.75 -11.73 -8.34
CA SER A 72 18.05 -11.18 -7.15
C SER A 72 18.33 -9.70 -7.00
N LEU A 73 17.58 -9.02 -6.11
CA LEU A 73 17.84 -7.61 -5.79
C LEU A 73 19.20 -7.46 -5.11
N GLY A 74 19.99 -6.49 -5.57
CA GLY A 74 21.34 -6.18 -5.06
C GLY A 74 21.36 -5.01 -4.07
N PHE A 75 22.53 -4.75 -3.50
CA PHE A 75 22.74 -3.71 -2.49
C PHE A 75 22.46 -2.28 -2.97
N GLY A 76 22.44 -2.01 -4.27
CA GLY A 76 22.05 -0.71 -4.82
C GLY A 76 20.61 -0.33 -4.46
N VAL A 77 19.70 -1.32 -4.42
CA VAL A 77 18.31 -1.11 -3.98
C VAL A 77 18.25 -0.76 -2.50
N TYR A 78 19.03 -1.45 -1.66
CA TYR A 78 19.14 -1.13 -0.22
C TYR A 78 19.68 0.28 0.02
N ALA A 79 20.71 0.71 -0.72
CA ALA A 79 21.25 2.05 -0.61
C ALA A 79 20.20 3.14 -0.91
N LEU A 80 19.40 2.95 -1.96
CA LEU A 80 18.29 3.86 -2.29
C LEU A 80 17.22 3.86 -1.18
N SER A 81 16.85 2.68 -0.67
CA SER A 81 15.91 2.55 0.45
C SER A 81 16.41 3.27 1.70
N SER A 82 17.69 3.12 2.03
CA SER A 82 18.31 3.79 3.18
C SER A 82 18.30 5.31 3.02
N ALA A 83 18.64 5.82 1.85
CA ALA A 83 18.56 7.25 1.54
C ALA A 83 17.12 7.78 1.60
N PHE A 84 16.16 6.99 1.16
CA PHE A 84 14.73 7.32 1.28
C PHE A 84 14.29 7.39 2.74
N MET A 85 14.74 6.45 3.58
CA MET A 85 14.35 6.34 5.00
C MET A 85 15.08 7.34 5.91
N ALA A 86 16.27 7.80 5.53
CA ALA A 86 17.11 8.64 6.38
C ALA A 86 16.41 9.91 6.90
N PRO A 87 15.72 10.71 6.08
CA PRO A 87 15.00 11.91 6.54
C PRO A 87 13.63 11.60 7.19
N ARG A 88 13.16 10.33 7.19
CA ARG A 88 11.80 9.96 7.63
C ARG A 88 11.79 9.37 9.03
N THR A 89 12.05 10.24 10.01
CA THR A 89 12.15 9.81 11.42
C THR A 89 10.80 9.37 11.97
N VAL A 90 9.70 9.97 11.51
CA VAL A 90 8.33 9.59 11.88
C VAL A 90 8.02 8.16 11.42
N LEU A 91 8.37 7.79 10.18
CA LEU A 91 8.07 6.44 9.67
C LEU A 91 8.75 5.34 10.51
N ARG A 92 9.98 5.57 10.99
CA ARG A 92 10.64 4.62 11.91
C ARG A 92 9.88 4.45 13.23
N SER A 93 9.37 5.53 13.79
CA SER A 93 8.60 5.49 15.03
C SER A 93 7.23 4.83 14.82
N VAL A 94 6.62 5.01 13.64
CA VAL A 94 5.40 4.30 13.24
C VAL A 94 5.64 2.80 13.21
N LEU A 95 6.76 2.33 12.65
CA LEU A 95 7.11 0.91 12.65
C LEU A 95 7.21 0.34 14.07
N SER A 96 7.77 1.09 15.03
CA SER A 96 7.81 0.68 16.45
C SER A 96 6.41 0.49 17.04
N GLU A 97 5.47 1.41 16.76
CA GLU A 97 4.08 1.26 17.21
C GLU A 97 3.35 0.10 16.50
N MET A 98 3.66 -0.15 15.23
CA MET A 98 3.12 -1.31 14.51
C MET A 98 3.59 -2.64 15.14
N HIS A 99 4.87 -2.75 15.52
CA HIS A 99 5.38 -3.92 16.26
C HIS A 99 4.61 -4.13 17.54
N ARG A 100 4.40 -3.08 18.35
CA ARG A 100 3.60 -3.16 19.59
C ARG A 100 2.16 -3.64 19.32
N VAL A 101 1.53 -3.20 18.23
CA VAL A 101 0.18 -3.65 17.85
C VAL A 101 0.21 -5.14 17.51
N VAL A 102 1.19 -5.60 16.74
CA VAL A 102 1.34 -7.03 16.39
C VAL A 102 1.61 -7.88 17.60
N ASP A 103 2.49 -7.45 18.50
CA ASP A 103 2.82 -8.18 19.72
C ASP A 103 1.59 -8.40 20.62
N ILE A 104 0.65 -7.47 20.66
CA ILE A 104 -0.57 -7.57 21.46
C ILE A 104 -1.70 -8.29 20.71
N CYS A 105 -1.89 -7.95 19.43
CA CYS A 105 -2.98 -8.50 18.63
C CYS A 105 -2.67 -9.89 18.07
N GLY A 106 -1.39 -10.25 17.88
CA GLY A 106 -0.96 -11.48 17.24
C GLY A 106 -1.22 -11.55 15.73
N GLU A 107 -1.60 -10.43 15.12
CA GLU A 107 -2.01 -10.37 13.71
C GLU A 107 -1.20 -9.30 12.96
N ILE A 108 -1.16 -9.43 11.62
CA ILE A 108 -0.43 -8.50 10.76
C ILE A 108 -0.94 -7.08 10.92
N CYS A 109 -0.01 -6.13 11.06
CA CYS A 109 -0.29 -4.70 11.06
C CYS A 109 0.32 -4.06 9.81
N GLU A 110 -0.46 -3.23 9.12
CA GLU A 110 -0.09 -2.64 7.85
C GLU A 110 -0.28 -1.12 7.88
N LEU A 111 0.55 -0.41 7.12
CA LEU A 111 0.47 1.03 6.89
C LEU A 111 0.26 1.28 5.40
N GLY A 112 -0.82 1.97 5.07
CA GLY A 112 -1.19 2.29 3.69
C GLY A 112 -1.33 3.78 3.45
N ILE A 113 -1.11 4.19 2.21
CA ILE A 113 -1.40 5.52 1.69
C ILE A 113 -2.31 5.40 0.47
N LEU A 114 -3.03 6.47 0.15
CA LEU A 114 -3.87 6.51 -1.04
C LEU A 114 -3.01 6.83 -2.28
N ASP A 115 -3.10 6.00 -3.32
CA ASP A 115 -2.43 6.19 -4.61
C ASP A 115 -3.46 6.04 -5.74
N GLY A 116 -4.02 7.16 -6.19
CA GLY A 116 -5.15 7.16 -7.12
C GLY A 116 -6.37 6.50 -6.49
N GLN A 117 -6.83 5.41 -7.08
CA GLN A 117 -7.99 4.61 -6.63
C GLN A 117 -7.61 3.50 -5.63
N ASP A 118 -6.30 3.30 -5.41
CA ASP A 118 -5.78 2.16 -4.69
C ASP A 118 -5.14 2.56 -3.36
N VAL A 119 -5.13 1.62 -2.43
CA VAL A 119 -4.19 1.64 -1.31
C VAL A 119 -2.83 1.18 -1.82
N PHE A 120 -1.79 1.92 -1.48
CA PHE A 120 -0.40 1.50 -1.62
C PHE A 120 0.16 1.21 -0.24
N TYR A 121 0.51 -0.04 0.04
CA TYR A 121 1.05 -0.46 1.34
C TYR A 121 2.53 -0.13 1.43
N ILE A 122 2.89 0.79 2.33
CA ILE A 122 4.26 1.31 2.47
C ILE A 122 5.05 0.66 3.61
N ALA A 123 4.36 0.00 4.54
CA ALA A 123 4.99 -0.76 5.61
C ALA A 123 4.07 -1.87 6.12
N LYS A 124 4.66 -2.91 6.67
CA LYS A 124 3.97 -4.00 7.36
C LYS A 124 4.81 -4.53 8.51
N VAL A 125 4.16 -5.09 9.52
CA VAL A 125 4.77 -5.94 10.53
C VAL A 125 3.98 -7.24 10.55
N GLU A 126 4.66 -8.36 10.32
CA GLU A 126 4.02 -9.68 10.21
C GLU A 126 3.73 -10.28 11.58
N SER A 127 2.66 -11.07 11.64
CA SER A 127 2.42 -11.99 12.76
C SER A 127 3.48 -13.08 12.80
N GLN A 128 3.83 -13.53 13.99
CA GLN A 128 4.68 -14.71 14.22
C GLN A 128 3.92 -16.04 14.10
N ASP A 129 2.60 -15.98 13.95
CA ASP A 129 1.76 -17.16 13.79
C ASP A 129 2.08 -17.87 12.45
N PRO A 130 2.28 -19.21 12.43
CA PRO A 130 2.50 -19.97 11.21
C PRO A 130 1.37 -19.83 10.18
N ILE A 131 0.13 -19.72 10.64
CA ILE A 131 -1.04 -19.50 9.79
C ILE A 131 -1.40 -18.02 9.87
N ARG A 132 -0.95 -17.22 8.91
CA ARG A 132 -1.12 -15.78 8.90
C ARG A 132 -1.53 -15.26 7.54
N ILE A 133 -2.11 -14.07 7.55
CA ILE A 133 -2.32 -13.32 6.30
C ILE A 133 -0.96 -12.86 5.80
N VAL A 134 -0.73 -13.06 4.50
CA VAL A 134 0.49 -12.62 3.82
C VAL A 134 0.18 -11.40 2.97
N SER A 135 0.89 -10.32 3.20
CA SER A 135 0.88 -9.13 2.36
C SER A 135 2.31 -8.72 1.98
N GLN A 136 2.44 -7.76 1.09
CA GLN A 136 3.74 -7.25 0.64
C GLN A 136 3.77 -5.73 0.63
N VAL A 137 4.88 -5.15 1.08
CA VAL A 137 5.15 -3.73 0.86
C VAL A 137 5.20 -3.47 -0.65
N GLY A 138 4.54 -2.41 -1.10
CA GLY A 138 4.38 -2.11 -2.53
C GLY A 138 3.13 -2.71 -3.17
N MET A 139 2.39 -3.59 -2.46
CA MET A 139 1.12 -4.11 -2.95
C MET A 139 0.08 -3.00 -3.09
N ARG A 140 -0.80 -3.15 -4.09
CA ARG A 140 -1.94 -2.27 -4.35
C ARG A 140 -3.23 -3.05 -4.32
N LEU A 141 -4.25 -2.47 -3.69
CA LEU A 141 -5.62 -2.99 -3.69
C LEU A 141 -6.60 -1.81 -3.85
N PRO A 142 -7.74 -1.98 -4.52
CA PRO A 142 -8.75 -0.94 -4.62
C PRO A 142 -9.14 -0.42 -3.23
N ALA A 143 -9.07 0.90 -3.03
CA ALA A 143 -9.28 1.48 -1.71
C ALA A 143 -10.70 1.24 -1.17
N CYS A 144 -11.71 1.21 -2.04
CA CYS A 144 -13.09 0.91 -1.65
C CYS A 144 -13.29 -0.54 -1.15
N CYS A 145 -12.35 -1.47 -1.45
CA CYS A 145 -12.45 -2.89 -1.08
C CYS A 145 -11.67 -3.26 0.19
N THR A 146 -11.02 -2.30 0.86
CA THR A 146 -10.20 -2.59 2.04
C THR A 146 -10.53 -1.68 3.21
N ALA A 147 -10.38 -2.15 4.45
CA ALA A 147 -10.51 -1.28 5.62
C ALA A 147 -9.51 -0.11 5.57
N THR A 148 -8.25 -0.41 5.23
CA THR A 148 -7.18 0.59 5.04
C THR A 148 -7.59 1.67 4.05
N GLY A 149 -8.16 1.28 2.92
CA GLY A 149 -8.58 2.21 1.88
C GLY A 149 -9.79 3.04 2.27
N LYS A 150 -10.80 2.44 2.90
CA LYS A 150 -11.96 3.18 3.43
C LYS A 150 -11.52 4.23 4.46
N ALA A 151 -10.56 3.90 5.33
CA ALA A 151 -9.98 4.86 6.25
C ALA A 151 -9.24 6.00 5.51
N LEU A 152 -8.55 5.71 4.41
CA LEU A 152 -7.90 6.72 3.56
C LEU A 152 -8.91 7.61 2.83
N LEU A 153 -10.06 7.05 2.45
CA LEU A 153 -11.15 7.76 1.79
C LEU A 153 -12.08 8.49 2.75
N ALA A 154 -11.82 8.46 4.07
CA ALA A 154 -12.74 8.97 5.09
C ALA A 154 -13.26 10.39 4.82
N ASP A 155 -12.45 11.28 4.26
CA ASP A 155 -12.81 12.67 3.98
C ASP A 155 -13.46 12.88 2.59
N PHE A 156 -13.65 11.81 1.80
CA PHE A 156 -14.25 11.91 0.47
C PHE A 156 -15.78 11.99 0.59
N SER A 157 -16.36 12.94 -0.13
CA SER A 157 -17.81 12.99 -0.38
C SER A 157 -18.21 11.94 -1.42
N GLU A 158 -19.51 11.68 -1.55
CA GLU A 158 -20.01 10.79 -2.61
C GLU A 158 -19.66 11.32 -4.00
N GLU A 159 -19.68 12.65 -4.19
CA GLU A 159 -19.23 13.28 -5.44
C GLU A 159 -17.74 13.03 -5.71
N ASP A 160 -16.88 13.09 -4.67
CA ASP A 160 -15.46 12.78 -4.80
C ASP A 160 -15.25 11.29 -5.17
N LEU A 161 -16.07 10.38 -4.62
CA LEU A 161 -16.02 8.97 -4.97
C LEU A 161 -16.41 8.73 -6.43
N HIS A 162 -17.46 9.36 -6.93
CA HIS A 162 -17.82 9.30 -8.36
C HIS A 162 -16.74 9.89 -9.25
N ARG A 163 -16.11 10.98 -8.83
CA ARG A 163 -14.98 11.57 -9.58
C ARG A 163 -13.78 10.62 -9.60
N LEU A 164 -13.55 9.89 -8.51
CA LEU A 164 -12.44 8.95 -8.39
C LEU A 164 -12.67 7.65 -9.17
N TYR A 165 -13.84 7.03 -9.04
CA TYR A 165 -14.14 5.69 -9.57
C TYR A 165 -14.98 5.69 -10.85
N GLY A 166 -15.60 6.82 -11.24
CA GLY A 166 -16.58 6.87 -12.33
C GLY A 166 -17.94 6.33 -11.88
N ASP A 167 -18.56 5.51 -12.72
CA ASP A 167 -19.93 5.03 -12.50
C ASP A 167 -20.00 3.72 -11.70
N THR A 168 -18.88 3.04 -11.50
CA THR A 168 -18.83 1.72 -10.84
C THR A 168 -17.66 1.59 -9.88
N LEU A 169 -17.92 0.99 -8.71
CA LEU A 169 -16.85 0.63 -7.78
C LEU A 169 -16.13 -0.64 -8.24
N PRO A 170 -14.78 -0.68 -8.13
CA PRO A 170 -14.03 -1.92 -8.31
C PRO A 170 -14.49 -3.00 -7.33
N THR A 171 -14.47 -4.25 -7.76
CA THR A 171 -14.77 -5.41 -6.93
C THR A 171 -13.62 -6.42 -6.97
N VAL A 172 -13.30 -7.02 -5.82
CA VAL A 172 -12.24 -8.04 -5.67
C VAL A 172 -12.87 -9.39 -5.31
N THR A 173 -13.93 -9.36 -4.51
CA THR A 173 -14.67 -10.56 -4.11
C THR A 173 -16.17 -10.33 -4.31
N ALA A 174 -16.97 -11.38 -4.11
CA ALA A 174 -18.44 -11.26 -4.11
C ALA A 174 -18.98 -10.44 -2.91
N HIS A 175 -18.15 -10.10 -1.95
CA HIS A 175 -18.51 -9.29 -0.78
C HIS A 175 -18.06 -7.82 -0.91
N SER A 176 -17.37 -7.46 -1.99
CA SER A 176 -16.99 -6.07 -2.24
C SER A 176 -18.21 -5.19 -2.40
N LEU A 177 -18.15 -3.96 -1.88
CA LEU A 177 -19.23 -2.98 -2.04
C LEU A 177 -19.41 -2.61 -3.51
N THR A 178 -20.67 -2.46 -3.91
CA THR A 178 -21.07 -2.04 -5.26
C THR A 178 -21.86 -0.73 -5.27
N SER A 179 -22.27 -0.26 -4.09
CA SER A 179 -23.07 0.96 -3.92
C SER A 179 -22.21 2.11 -3.39
N PHE A 180 -22.21 3.25 -4.08
CA PHE A 180 -21.58 4.48 -3.64
C PHE A 180 -22.18 5.03 -2.34
N SER A 181 -23.50 4.97 -2.20
CA SER A 181 -24.19 5.44 -0.99
C SER A 181 -23.84 4.58 0.22
N GLU A 182 -23.69 3.27 0.05
CA GLU A 182 -23.25 2.39 1.13
C GLU A 182 -21.79 2.68 1.53
N LEU A 183 -20.90 2.87 0.56
CA LEU A 183 -19.54 3.29 0.83
C LEU A 183 -19.52 4.65 1.56
N ALA A 184 -20.26 5.66 1.07
CA ALA A 184 -20.33 6.98 1.68
C ALA A 184 -20.83 6.93 3.14
N SER A 185 -21.83 6.08 3.43
CA SER A 185 -22.32 5.83 4.79
C SER A 185 -21.23 5.26 5.71
N GLN A 186 -20.46 4.28 5.22
CA GLN A 186 -19.32 3.74 5.98
C GLN A 186 -18.23 4.80 6.20
N LEU A 187 -17.92 5.64 5.20
CA LEU A 187 -16.97 6.73 5.36
C LEU A 187 -17.44 7.76 6.39
N GLN A 188 -18.74 8.04 6.45
CA GLN A 188 -19.31 8.91 7.48
C GLN A 188 -19.07 8.35 8.89
N ALA A 189 -19.35 7.06 9.11
CA ALA A 189 -19.07 6.43 10.39
C ALA A 189 -17.57 6.50 10.78
N ILE A 190 -16.64 6.34 9.79
CA ILE A 190 -15.21 6.47 10.03
C ILE A 190 -14.84 7.92 10.44
N ARG A 191 -15.45 8.93 9.84
CA ARG A 191 -15.28 10.35 10.26
C ARG A 191 -15.71 10.58 11.71
N GLU A 192 -16.75 9.88 12.15
CA GLU A 192 -17.26 9.92 13.51
C GLU A 192 -16.44 9.12 14.53
N GLY A 193 -15.34 8.48 14.08
CA GLY A 193 -14.39 7.78 14.93
C GLY A 193 -14.60 6.27 15.01
N HIS A 194 -15.50 5.71 14.22
CA HIS A 194 -15.64 4.26 14.10
C HIS A 194 -14.47 3.65 13.34
N LEU A 195 -14.20 2.36 13.60
CA LEU A 195 -13.24 1.59 12.83
C LEU A 195 -13.74 1.40 11.40
N ALA A 196 -12.88 1.65 10.43
CA ALA A 196 -13.11 1.12 9.09
C ALA A 196 -13.05 -0.40 9.14
N ARG A 197 -13.99 -1.06 8.49
CA ARG A 197 -14.08 -2.53 8.42
C ARG A 197 -14.03 -3.00 6.97
N GLY A 198 -13.27 -4.07 6.71
CA GLY A 198 -13.23 -4.77 5.44
C GLY A 198 -13.59 -6.23 5.67
N LEU A 199 -14.88 -6.56 5.64
CA LEU A 199 -15.34 -7.92 5.89
C LEU A 199 -15.36 -8.70 4.57
N ARG A 200 -14.34 -9.52 4.33
CA ARG A 200 -14.21 -10.40 3.15
C ARG A 200 -14.21 -9.64 1.80
N GLU A 201 -14.03 -8.33 1.79
CA GLU A 201 -14.14 -7.50 0.59
C GLU A 201 -12.91 -7.57 -0.31
N SER A 202 -11.71 -7.70 0.27
CA SER A 202 -10.44 -7.86 -0.45
C SER A 202 -9.88 -9.28 -0.43
N SER A 203 -10.33 -10.11 0.54
CA SER A 203 -9.96 -11.52 0.69
C SER A 203 -11.12 -12.29 1.28
N ARG A 204 -11.40 -13.49 0.76
CA ARG A 204 -12.49 -14.34 1.25
C ARG A 204 -12.26 -14.88 2.66
N GLU A 205 -11.00 -14.96 3.09
CA GLU A 205 -10.56 -15.63 4.30
C GLU A 205 -10.16 -14.65 5.42
N ALA A 206 -10.35 -13.34 5.20
CA ALA A 206 -9.90 -12.32 6.13
C ALA A 206 -10.95 -11.24 6.37
N THR A 207 -10.88 -10.68 7.58
CA THR A 207 -11.45 -9.39 7.92
C THR A 207 -10.35 -8.42 8.32
N SER A 208 -10.55 -7.13 8.08
CA SER A 208 -9.59 -6.10 8.43
C SER A 208 -10.24 -4.92 9.12
N TYR A 209 -9.48 -4.25 9.98
CA TYR A 209 -9.88 -3.07 10.73
C TYR A 209 -8.82 -2.00 10.54
N ALA A 210 -9.24 -0.75 10.35
CA ALA A 210 -8.33 0.35 10.12
C ALA A 210 -8.81 1.66 10.74
N LEU A 211 -7.86 2.56 10.94
CA LEU A 211 -8.11 3.95 11.33
C LEU A 211 -7.30 4.90 10.44
N PRO A 212 -7.86 6.06 10.06
CA PRO A 212 -7.12 7.11 9.39
C PRO A 212 -6.11 7.73 10.34
N LEU A 213 -4.90 7.98 9.86
CA LEU A 213 -3.87 8.77 10.51
C LEU A 213 -3.90 10.19 9.93
N ARG A 214 -4.18 11.17 10.78
CA ARG A 214 -4.35 12.56 10.36
C ARG A 214 -3.11 13.38 10.69
N PHE A 215 -2.78 14.27 9.80
CA PHE A 215 -1.79 15.31 10.01
C PHE A 215 -2.38 16.66 9.58
N ARG A 216 -2.38 17.64 10.49
CA ARG A 216 -2.99 18.95 10.26
C ARG A 216 -4.43 18.87 9.74
N GLY A 217 -5.22 17.95 10.30
CA GLY A 217 -6.62 17.76 9.97
C GLY A 217 -6.91 16.88 8.76
N SER A 218 -5.93 16.64 7.86
CA SER A 218 -6.10 15.82 6.65
C SER A 218 -5.64 14.37 6.87
N VAL A 219 -6.29 13.41 6.21
CA VAL A 219 -5.87 12.01 6.22
C VAL A 219 -4.56 11.86 5.44
N ALA A 220 -3.50 11.48 6.13
CA ALA A 220 -2.16 11.31 5.56
C ALA A 220 -1.81 9.86 5.23
N ALA A 221 -2.26 8.93 6.05
CA ALA A 221 -2.04 7.50 5.93
C ALA A 221 -3.17 6.74 6.65
N SER A 222 -3.12 5.43 6.65
CA SER A 222 -4.00 4.56 7.45
C SER A 222 -3.22 3.42 8.04
N ILE A 223 -3.48 3.11 9.32
CA ILE A 223 -2.98 1.92 10.01
C ILE A 223 -4.08 0.89 10.11
N SER A 224 -3.76 -0.38 9.83
CA SER A 224 -4.73 -1.47 9.84
C SER A 224 -4.18 -2.74 10.47
N VAL A 225 -5.10 -3.59 10.91
CA VAL A 225 -4.85 -4.98 11.33
C VAL A 225 -5.77 -5.87 10.54
N SER A 226 -5.20 -6.94 9.95
CA SER A 226 -5.94 -7.94 9.19
C SER A 226 -5.94 -9.26 9.95
N VAL A 227 -7.11 -9.86 10.15
CA VAL A 227 -7.35 -11.06 10.97
C VAL A 227 -7.95 -12.16 10.11
N PRO A 228 -7.40 -13.40 10.11
CA PRO A 228 -8.06 -14.54 9.51
C PRO A 228 -9.44 -14.79 10.14
N LEU A 229 -10.45 -15.10 9.32
CA LEU A 229 -11.83 -15.25 9.80
C LEU A 229 -11.99 -16.28 10.92
N PHE A 230 -11.24 -17.38 10.86
CA PHE A 230 -11.32 -18.44 11.86
C PHE A 230 -10.76 -18.04 13.24
N ARG A 231 -10.00 -16.94 13.33
CA ARG A 231 -9.53 -16.35 14.60
C ARG A 231 -10.33 -15.16 15.07
N MET A 232 -11.33 -14.77 14.27
CA MET A 232 -12.13 -13.59 14.58
C MET A 232 -13.14 -13.89 15.70
N SER A 233 -13.21 -13.01 16.70
CA SER A 233 -14.17 -13.00 17.79
C SER A 233 -14.47 -11.55 18.19
N GLU A 234 -15.55 -11.33 18.94
CA GLU A 234 -15.87 -9.99 19.50
C GLU A 234 -14.73 -9.47 20.38
N GLU A 235 -14.15 -10.32 21.22
CA GLU A 235 -13.01 -9.97 22.06
C GLU A 235 -11.78 -9.57 21.20
N LYS A 236 -11.52 -10.29 20.09
CA LYS A 236 -10.44 -9.97 19.17
C LYS A 236 -10.66 -8.61 18.52
N GLU A 237 -11.89 -8.30 18.09
CA GLU A 237 -12.25 -7.00 17.54
C GLU A 237 -12.03 -5.87 18.55
N GLU A 238 -12.44 -6.06 19.80
CA GLU A 238 -12.22 -5.08 20.87
C GLU A 238 -10.74 -4.80 21.11
N VAL A 239 -9.93 -5.87 21.18
CA VAL A 239 -8.47 -5.76 21.34
C VAL A 239 -7.87 -5.00 20.17
N VAL A 240 -8.16 -5.40 18.95
CA VAL A 240 -7.65 -4.76 17.73
C VAL A 240 -8.06 -3.28 17.71
N GLY A 241 -9.34 -2.99 17.96
CA GLY A 241 -9.85 -1.62 17.96
C GLY A 241 -9.19 -0.74 19.00
N ARG A 242 -8.99 -1.25 20.22
CA ARG A 242 -8.31 -0.55 21.29
C ARG A 242 -6.85 -0.23 20.94
N GLU A 243 -6.13 -1.22 20.41
CA GLU A 243 -4.71 -1.05 20.10
C GLU A 243 -4.47 -0.16 18.86
N LEU A 244 -5.35 -0.21 17.86
CA LEU A 244 -5.33 0.72 16.73
C LEU A 244 -5.58 2.17 17.19
N ARG A 245 -6.54 2.41 18.11
CA ARG A 245 -6.79 3.76 18.65
C ARG A 245 -5.60 4.31 19.42
N LYS A 246 -4.94 3.47 20.22
CA LYS A 246 -3.70 3.84 20.93
C LYS A 246 -2.57 4.18 19.96
N ALA A 247 -2.37 3.35 18.95
CA ALA A 247 -1.35 3.58 17.92
C ALA A 247 -1.63 4.87 17.15
N LYS A 248 -2.88 5.08 16.70
CA LYS A 248 -3.31 6.31 16.03
C LYS A 248 -2.96 7.55 16.87
N SER A 249 -3.38 7.60 18.14
CA SER A 249 -3.13 8.74 19.01
C SER A 249 -1.65 9.07 19.16
N LYS A 250 -0.80 8.05 19.35
CA LYS A 250 0.65 8.23 19.47
C LYS A 250 1.30 8.69 18.17
N ILE A 251 0.90 8.10 17.04
CA ILE A 251 1.46 8.43 15.73
C ILE A 251 1.08 9.87 15.34
N GLU A 252 -0.17 10.26 15.52
CA GLU A 252 -0.63 11.61 15.22
C GLU A 252 0.06 12.65 16.10
N ALA A 253 0.18 12.41 17.41
CA ALA A 253 0.92 13.27 18.32
C ALA A 253 2.39 13.41 17.93
N LEU A 254 3.01 12.32 17.45
CA LEU A 254 4.39 12.34 16.98
C LEU A 254 4.54 13.17 15.69
N MET A 255 3.65 13.00 14.71
CA MET A 255 3.64 13.79 13.49
C MET A 255 3.51 15.30 13.80
N GLU A 256 2.58 15.66 14.67
CA GLU A 256 2.36 17.05 15.06
C GLU A 256 3.57 17.63 15.81
N SER A 257 4.13 16.91 16.78
CA SER A 257 5.26 17.39 17.59
C SER A 257 6.54 17.61 16.75
N ARG A 258 6.71 16.84 15.67
CA ARG A 258 7.86 16.97 14.76
C ARG A 258 7.58 17.86 13.56
N GLY A 259 6.32 18.21 13.32
CA GLY A 259 5.92 18.90 12.11
C GLY A 259 6.19 18.10 10.84
N GLU A 260 6.30 16.75 10.94
CA GLU A 260 6.71 15.84 9.87
C GLU A 260 5.58 14.83 9.61
N CYS A 261 5.16 14.72 8.36
CA CYS A 261 4.18 13.73 7.91
C CYS A 261 4.88 12.42 7.50
N ILE A 262 4.18 11.29 7.61
CA ILE A 262 4.65 9.96 7.15
C ILE A 262 5.06 10.01 5.68
N VAL A 263 4.24 10.66 4.85
CA VAL A 263 4.51 10.93 3.43
C VAL A 263 4.30 12.41 3.15
N PRO A 264 5.04 13.00 2.19
CA PRO A 264 4.81 14.39 1.82
C PRO A 264 3.37 14.60 1.35
N LEU A 265 2.70 15.63 1.88
CA LEU A 265 1.40 16.09 1.38
C LEU A 265 1.64 17.15 0.30
N ASN A 266 0.77 17.18 -0.71
CA ASN A 266 0.78 18.27 -1.69
C ASN A 266 0.28 19.59 -1.06
N ARG A 267 0.39 20.72 -1.80
CA ARG A 267 -0.05 22.04 -1.33
C ARG A 267 -1.55 22.12 -0.99
N SER A 268 -2.36 21.19 -1.49
CA SER A 268 -3.79 21.06 -1.17
C SER A 268 -4.08 20.14 0.02
N GLY A 269 -3.06 19.68 0.76
CA GLY A 269 -3.21 18.77 1.90
C GLY A 269 -3.56 17.33 1.52
N LYS A 270 -3.53 16.96 0.24
CA LYS A 270 -3.74 15.59 -0.24
C LYS A 270 -2.40 14.91 -0.47
N ASN A 271 -2.35 13.58 -0.32
CA ASN A 271 -1.12 12.83 -0.56
C ASN A 271 -0.58 13.08 -1.98
N ILE A 272 0.75 13.30 -2.08
CA ILE A 272 1.44 13.39 -3.38
C ILE A 272 1.70 11.98 -3.89
N THR A 273 0.66 11.27 -4.18
CA THR A 273 0.74 10.14 -5.07
C THR A 273 0.09 10.59 -6.37
N GLY A 274 0.88 11.34 -7.16
CA GLY A 274 0.47 11.68 -8.53
C GLY A 274 0.33 10.37 -9.29
N THR A 275 -0.87 10.14 -9.80
CA THR A 275 -1.21 9.24 -10.92
C THR A 275 -0.05 8.38 -11.43
N TYR A 276 0.32 7.35 -10.70
CA TYR A 276 1.08 6.24 -11.21
C TYR A 276 0.13 5.04 -11.28
N ALA A 277 -0.61 4.96 -12.35
CA ALA A 277 -1.35 3.77 -12.71
C ALA A 277 -0.53 2.98 -13.72
N PRO A 278 0.09 1.86 -13.35
CA PRO A 278 0.23 0.78 -14.29
C PRO A 278 -1.07 -0.02 -14.22
N ARG A 279 -1.95 0.17 -15.17
CA ARG A 279 -2.94 -0.86 -15.49
C ARG A 279 -2.17 -2.04 -16.07
N ILE A 280 -2.32 -3.20 -15.43
CA ILE A 280 -2.05 -4.52 -16.00
C ILE A 280 -2.94 -4.69 -17.23
#